data_637c896b2065bb77977e18cc7b82d60e
#
_entry.id   637c896b2065bb77977e18cc7b82d60e
#
_cell.length_a   1.000
_cell.length_b   1.000
_cell.length_c   1.000
_cell.angle_alpha   90.00
_cell.angle_beta   90.00
_cell.angle_gamma   90.00
#
_symmetry.space_group_name_H-M   'P 1'
#
loop_
_entity.id
_entity.type
_entity.pdbx_description
1 polymer ?
#
loop_
_entity_poly.entity_id
_entity_poly.type
_entity_poly.pdbx_seq_one_letter_code
_entity_poly.pdbx_strand_id
1 'polypeptide(L)'
;MIHINEEVARCLLCADAPCGEKAARALRALRFENNWTAAELFAQLNDAEIEAAEKACIHYDKPIRIAEIKAQVPQPQSKVAAKELPSLELNFCDMVCENPFFLASSAVCTNYEMVARALEAGWAGVFYKTISKQDIREVSPRFDALQKEGTPFVGFRNMEQLSENPYTVDFDILHRLKVNYPTKRIVASIMGQSEEEWIELAKMAEDAGCDAVELNFSCPQMKLSGLGSDIGQNNELILCYTSCIREVVNIPVIPKMTPNVASMRLPALACYYAGAHGISAINTIKSITMNPNAEVSDKKTVSGYSGKAVKPIALRMIYDMTADPLIRKAGIEKHMDISGIGGIETWRDALEFIQLGCRNVQVCTAVMQYGYRIIDDLILGLKYYMAERGIVELKKLVGEELKNIVLPSELDRETMVFPKIDRDKCIGCGRCYISCADGGHQAITFEDRKPHIVGTKCVGCHLCRLVCPTGAIGQAKRMPKITK
;
A
#
# COMPACT_ATOMS: atom_id res chain seq x y z
N MET A 1 9.36 -26.80 14.25
CA MET A 1 9.55 -25.88 13.10
C MET A 1 8.66 -24.67 13.34
N ILE A 2 9.23 -23.46 13.26
CA ILE A 2 8.48 -22.21 13.44
C ILE A 2 7.75 -21.87 12.14
N HIS A 3 6.68 -21.09 12.24
CA HIS A 3 6.12 -20.40 11.08
C HIS A 3 6.87 -19.09 10.86
N ILE A 4 7.70 -19.04 9.81
CA ILE A 4 8.65 -17.95 9.58
C ILE A 4 7.96 -16.57 9.58
N ASN A 5 6.81 -16.44 8.91
CA ASN A 5 6.11 -15.15 8.81
C ASN A 5 5.56 -14.68 10.16
N GLU A 6 5.09 -15.62 11.01
CA GLU A 6 4.63 -15.29 12.36
C GLU A 6 5.78 -14.87 13.26
N GLU A 7 6.91 -15.58 13.18
CA GLU A 7 8.08 -15.24 13.97
C GLU A 7 8.69 -13.89 13.55
N VAL A 8 8.80 -13.64 12.24
CA VAL A 8 9.21 -12.34 11.70
C VAL A 8 8.21 -11.24 12.06
N ALA A 9 6.90 -11.54 12.10
CA ALA A 9 5.87 -10.59 12.51
C ALA A 9 5.99 -10.17 13.98
N ARG A 10 6.59 -10.98 14.85
CA ARG A 10 6.87 -10.63 16.24
C ARG A 10 8.03 -9.63 16.39
N CYS A 11 8.93 -9.55 15.41
CA CYS A 11 10.07 -8.63 15.47
C CYS A 11 9.60 -7.19 15.51
N LEU A 12 10.09 -6.41 16.49
CA LEU A 12 9.73 -5.00 16.68
C LEU A 12 10.39 -4.06 15.68
N LEU A 13 11.39 -4.55 14.92
CA LEU A 13 12.22 -3.73 14.02
C LEU A 13 12.83 -2.52 14.75
N CYS A 14 13.49 -2.77 15.87
CA CYS A 14 14.04 -1.76 16.78
C CYS A 14 14.87 -0.70 16.05
N ALA A 15 14.82 0.53 16.56
CA ALA A 15 15.50 1.68 15.93
C ALA A 15 17.03 1.58 16.06
N ASP A 16 17.52 1.11 17.20
CA ASP A 16 18.94 0.97 17.57
C ASP A 16 19.55 -0.41 17.24
N ALA A 17 18.73 -1.31 16.65
CA ALA A 17 19.13 -2.64 16.22
C ALA A 17 19.97 -3.43 17.26
N PRO A 18 19.46 -3.71 18.47
CA PRO A 18 20.25 -4.38 19.52
C PRO A 18 20.73 -5.78 19.09
N CYS A 19 20.05 -6.42 18.15
CA CYS A 19 20.47 -7.68 17.52
C CYS A 19 21.56 -7.50 16.42
N GLY A 20 22.10 -6.30 16.26
CA GLY A 20 23.05 -5.96 15.21
C GLY A 20 22.38 -5.58 13.88
N GLU A 21 23.01 -4.67 13.15
CA GLU A 21 22.44 -4.05 11.94
C GLU A 21 22.09 -5.08 10.85
N LYS A 22 22.97 -6.04 10.58
CA LYS A 22 22.73 -7.07 9.54
C LYS A 22 21.54 -7.94 9.86
N ALA A 23 21.40 -8.42 11.10
CA ALA A 23 20.29 -9.24 11.52
C ALA A 23 18.97 -8.45 11.50
N ALA A 24 18.98 -7.21 11.98
CA ALA A 24 17.83 -6.32 11.95
C ALA A 24 17.35 -6.03 10.51
N ARG A 25 18.28 -5.74 9.58
CA ARG A 25 17.97 -5.53 8.17
C ARG A 25 17.46 -6.80 7.49
N ALA A 26 18.03 -7.97 7.80
CA ALA A 26 17.56 -9.26 7.26
C ALA A 26 16.12 -9.55 7.72
N LEU A 27 15.81 -9.34 8.99
CA LEU A 27 14.44 -9.50 9.54
C LEU A 27 13.47 -8.48 8.93
N ARG A 28 13.90 -7.23 8.73
CA ARG A 28 13.10 -6.22 8.05
C ARG A 28 12.82 -6.61 6.60
N ALA A 29 13.84 -7.03 5.85
CA ALA A 29 13.68 -7.48 4.47
C ALA A 29 12.66 -8.62 4.35
N LEU A 30 12.68 -9.61 5.25
CA LEU A 30 11.66 -10.66 5.30
C LEU A 30 10.26 -10.10 5.59
N ARG A 31 10.14 -9.15 6.51
CA ARG A 31 8.86 -8.49 6.82
C ARG A 31 8.23 -7.85 5.59
N PHE A 32 9.05 -7.27 4.72
CA PHE A 32 8.63 -6.61 3.49
C PHE A 32 8.73 -7.51 2.25
N GLU A 33 8.82 -8.83 2.44
CA GLU A 33 8.87 -9.85 1.38
C GLU A 33 10.07 -9.72 0.44
N ASN A 34 11.11 -9.00 0.83
CA ASN A 34 12.36 -8.88 0.12
C ASN A 34 13.30 -10.04 0.48
N ASN A 35 12.93 -11.24 0.03
CA ASN A 35 13.61 -12.48 0.39
C ASN A 35 15.04 -12.54 -0.11
N TRP A 36 15.37 -11.90 -1.24
CA TRP A 36 16.72 -11.86 -1.82
C TRP A 36 17.71 -11.14 -0.90
N THR A 37 17.38 -9.92 -0.49
CA THR A 37 18.19 -9.15 0.44
C THR A 37 18.30 -9.86 1.80
N ALA A 38 17.22 -10.47 2.28
CA ALA A 38 17.26 -11.25 3.52
C ALA A 38 18.24 -12.43 3.43
N ALA A 39 18.18 -13.21 2.36
CA ALA A 39 19.09 -14.34 2.14
C ALA A 39 20.55 -13.91 2.05
N GLU A 40 20.84 -12.82 1.33
CA GLU A 40 22.19 -12.26 1.22
C GLU A 40 22.75 -11.82 2.58
N LEU A 41 21.94 -11.13 3.38
CA LEU A 41 22.33 -10.66 4.71
C LEU A 41 22.51 -11.82 5.70
N PHE A 42 21.61 -12.80 5.69
CA PHE A 42 21.77 -14.00 6.53
C PHE A 42 22.97 -14.87 6.15
N ALA A 43 23.34 -14.92 4.88
CA ALA A 43 24.55 -15.63 4.43
C ALA A 43 25.86 -15.00 4.98
N GLN A 44 25.83 -13.72 5.34
CA GLN A 44 26.96 -12.98 5.92
C GLN A 44 27.05 -13.09 7.44
N LEU A 45 26.09 -13.74 8.10
CA LEU A 45 26.07 -13.94 9.56
C LEU A 45 26.56 -15.35 9.91
N ASN A 46 27.57 -15.45 10.80
CA ASN A 46 27.98 -16.70 11.38
C ASN A 46 27.14 -17.08 12.61
N ASP A 47 27.31 -18.29 13.13
CA ASP A 47 26.47 -18.80 14.22
C ASP A 47 26.68 -18.03 15.53
N ALA A 48 27.92 -17.54 15.81
CA ALA A 48 28.18 -16.74 16.99
C ALA A 48 27.50 -15.37 16.93
N GLU A 49 27.47 -14.72 15.76
CA GLU A 49 26.75 -13.46 15.53
C GLU A 49 25.24 -13.67 15.70
N ILE A 50 24.70 -14.79 15.24
CA ILE A 50 23.27 -15.13 15.39
C ILE A 50 22.93 -15.37 16.86
N GLU A 51 23.73 -16.14 17.59
CA GLU A 51 23.55 -16.37 19.02
C GLU A 51 23.59 -15.07 19.82
N ALA A 52 24.55 -14.19 19.50
CA ALA A 52 24.64 -12.86 20.11
C ALA A 52 23.40 -12.00 19.80
N ALA A 53 22.91 -12.05 18.56
CA ALA A 53 21.71 -11.32 18.13
C ALA A 53 20.45 -11.78 18.86
N GLU A 54 20.28 -13.10 19.05
CA GLU A 54 19.16 -13.68 19.80
C GLU A 54 19.24 -13.27 21.28
N LYS A 55 20.40 -13.31 21.90
CA LYS A 55 20.62 -12.87 23.29
C LYS A 55 20.34 -11.38 23.50
N ALA A 56 20.66 -10.55 22.51
CA ALA A 56 20.43 -9.11 22.58
C ALA A 56 18.99 -8.69 22.26
N CYS A 57 18.13 -9.63 21.88
CA CYS A 57 16.74 -9.36 21.54
C CYS A 57 15.97 -8.85 22.77
N ILE A 58 15.29 -7.70 22.64
CA ILE A 58 14.53 -7.08 23.73
C ILE A 58 13.18 -7.78 24.05
N HIS A 59 12.80 -8.80 23.30
CA HIS A 59 11.79 -9.78 23.72
C HIS A 59 12.39 -10.76 24.72
N TYR A 60 12.71 -10.29 25.93
CA TYR A 60 13.48 -11.01 26.94
C TYR A 60 12.92 -12.37 27.35
N ASP A 61 11.60 -12.50 27.37
CA ASP A 61 10.87 -13.72 27.73
C ASP A 61 10.78 -14.71 26.56
N LYS A 62 10.80 -14.21 25.33
CA LYS A 62 10.73 -15.00 24.10
C LYS A 62 11.47 -14.32 22.95
N PRO A 63 12.82 -14.35 22.92
CA PRO A 63 13.61 -13.78 21.84
C PRO A 63 13.19 -14.24 20.46
N ILE A 64 13.44 -13.43 19.44
CA ILE A 64 13.22 -13.82 18.04
C ILE A 64 14.21 -14.93 17.68
N ARG A 65 13.72 -16.03 17.15
CA ARG A 65 14.52 -17.22 16.81
C ARG A 65 15.18 -17.06 15.45
N ILE A 66 16.26 -16.28 15.40
CA ILE A 66 16.95 -15.87 14.18
C ILE A 66 17.60 -17.06 13.47
N ALA A 67 18.17 -18.01 14.22
CA ALA A 67 18.76 -19.23 13.67
C ALA A 67 17.73 -20.08 12.91
N GLU A 68 16.53 -20.26 13.50
CA GLU A 68 15.46 -21.02 12.85
C GLU A 68 14.88 -20.29 11.66
N ILE A 69 14.82 -18.95 11.69
CA ILE A 69 14.43 -18.12 10.55
C ILE A 69 15.44 -18.29 9.41
N LYS A 70 16.76 -18.11 9.69
CA LYS A 70 17.83 -18.26 8.69
C LYS A 70 17.76 -19.62 7.99
N ALA A 71 17.55 -20.70 8.74
CA ALA A 71 17.45 -22.05 8.19
C ALA A 71 16.26 -22.25 7.22
N GLN A 72 15.24 -21.41 7.28
CA GLN A 72 14.02 -21.50 6.48
C GLN A 72 13.87 -20.40 5.44
N VAL A 73 14.81 -19.43 5.38
CA VAL A 73 14.75 -18.35 4.37
C VAL A 73 14.80 -18.97 2.97
N PRO A 74 13.81 -18.67 2.12
CA PRO A 74 13.84 -19.13 0.74
C PRO A 74 15.11 -18.65 0.04
N GLN A 75 15.89 -19.57 -0.51
CA GLN A 75 17.04 -19.19 -1.32
C GLN A 75 16.55 -18.59 -2.63
N PRO A 76 17.11 -17.45 -3.08
CA PRO A 76 16.75 -16.87 -4.36
C PRO A 76 17.02 -17.85 -5.50
N GLN A 77 16.09 -17.95 -6.46
CA GLN A 77 16.29 -18.80 -7.65
C GLN A 77 17.27 -18.16 -8.65
N SER A 78 17.49 -16.87 -8.55
CA SER A 78 18.33 -16.08 -9.44
C SER A 78 19.67 -15.75 -8.79
N LYS A 79 20.77 -15.90 -9.55
CA LYS A 79 22.10 -15.44 -9.20
C LYS A 79 22.39 -14.03 -9.73
N VAL A 80 21.36 -13.21 -9.90
CA VAL A 80 21.52 -11.84 -10.40
C VAL A 80 22.31 -11.03 -9.38
N ALA A 81 23.47 -10.54 -9.78
CA ALA A 81 24.29 -9.69 -8.93
C ALA A 81 23.58 -8.33 -8.72
N ALA A 82 23.74 -7.73 -7.53
CA ALA A 82 23.17 -6.42 -7.22
C ALA A 82 23.53 -5.32 -8.24
N LYS A 83 24.66 -5.47 -8.91
CA LYS A 83 25.14 -4.56 -9.98
C LYS A 83 24.33 -4.62 -11.28
N GLU A 84 23.57 -5.69 -11.48
CA GLU A 84 22.82 -5.96 -12.73
C GLU A 84 21.31 -5.73 -12.54
N LEU A 85 20.90 -5.18 -11.40
CA LEU A 85 19.49 -4.94 -11.15
C LEU A 85 18.95 -3.83 -12.06
N PRO A 86 17.73 -4.01 -12.64
CA PRO A 86 17.14 -3.05 -13.57
C PRO A 86 16.83 -1.71 -12.89
N SER A 87 16.79 -0.65 -13.71
CA SER A 87 16.31 0.66 -13.25
C SER A 87 14.82 0.62 -12.96
N LEU A 88 14.39 1.37 -11.94
CA LEU A 88 12.98 1.64 -11.66
C LEU A 88 12.53 3.00 -12.18
N GLU A 89 13.38 3.69 -12.94
CA GLU A 89 13.05 4.98 -13.54
C GLU A 89 11.79 4.89 -14.40
N LEU A 90 10.93 5.88 -14.27
CA LEU A 90 9.68 5.99 -15.02
C LEU A 90 9.31 7.47 -15.23
N ASN A 91 8.36 7.69 -16.14
CA ASN A 91 7.72 8.98 -16.31
C ASN A 91 6.31 8.93 -15.70
N PHE A 92 5.96 9.93 -14.88
CA PHE A 92 4.64 10.12 -14.30
C PHE A 92 4.21 11.59 -14.50
N CYS A 93 3.13 11.82 -15.24
CA CYS A 93 2.64 13.16 -15.59
C CYS A 93 3.78 14.07 -16.13
N ASP A 94 4.57 13.55 -17.07
CA ASP A 94 5.76 14.19 -17.65
C ASP A 94 6.92 14.48 -16.68
N MET A 95 6.82 14.03 -15.44
CA MET A 95 7.91 14.07 -14.47
C MET A 95 8.74 12.79 -14.53
N VAL A 96 10.05 12.89 -14.78
CA VAL A 96 10.98 11.77 -14.67
C VAL A 96 11.21 11.45 -13.19
N CYS A 97 10.90 10.23 -12.76
CA CYS A 97 10.99 9.76 -11.39
C CYS A 97 12.01 8.62 -11.30
N GLU A 98 12.91 8.65 -10.31
CA GLU A 98 13.96 7.64 -10.12
C GLU A 98 13.41 6.25 -9.73
N ASN A 99 12.22 6.21 -9.15
CA ASN A 99 11.48 5.00 -8.80
C ASN A 99 9.98 5.33 -8.62
N PRO A 100 9.07 4.34 -8.54
CA PRO A 100 7.62 4.58 -8.47
C PRO A 100 7.10 4.96 -7.08
N PHE A 101 7.93 5.05 -6.05
CA PHE A 101 7.48 5.18 -4.65
C PHE A 101 7.49 6.62 -4.18
N PHE A 102 6.32 7.11 -3.79
CA PHE A 102 6.08 8.44 -3.24
C PHE A 102 5.47 8.37 -1.86
N LEU A 103 5.66 9.42 -1.05
CA LEU A 103 4.85 9.63 0.16
C LEU A 103 3.49 10.21 -0.22
N ALA A 104 2.42 9.66 0.37
CA ALA A 104 1.08 10.21 0.23
C ALA A 104 0.90 11.46 1.07
N SER A 105 0.09 12.41 0.59
CA SER A 105 -0.34 13.58 1.33
C SER A 105 -1.02 13.18 2.65
N SER A 106 -0.29 13.34 3.76
CA SER A 106 -0.69 12.83 5.08
C SER A 106 0.25 13.31 6.20
N ALA A 107 0.09 12.77 7.41
CA ALA A 107 0.94 13.02 8.57
C ALA A 107 2.44 12.71 8.35
N VAL A 108 2.80 11.92 7.35
CA VAL A 108 4.21 11.54 7.11
C VAL A 108 4.99 12.60 6.30
N CYS A 109 4.37 13.73 5.95
CA CYS A 109 4.99 14.77 5.14
C CYS A 109 4.41 16.16 5.44
N THR A 110 4.53 16.60 6.72
CA THR A 110 3.92 17.84 7.23
C THR A 110 4.91 18.98 7.44
N ASN A 111 6.20 18.72 7.35
CA ASN A 111 7.24 19.72 7.56
C ASN A 111 8.50 19.41 6.75
N TYR A 112 9.43 20.37 6.72
CA TYR A 112 10.66 20.26 5.96
C TYR A 112 11.51 19.06 6.37
N GLU A 113 11.75 18.87 7.66
CA GLU A 113 12.66 17.85 8.20
C GLU A 113 12.15 16.44 7.93
N MET A 114 10.84 16.22 8.02
CA MET A 114 10.22 14.93 7.70
C MET A 114 10.39 14.59 6.22
N VAL A 115 10.10 15.54 5.33
CA VAL A 115 10.21 15.33 3.89
C VAL A 115 11.68 15.15 3.48
N ALA A 116 12.59 15.99 3.99
CA ALA A 116 14.02 15.86 3.71
C ALA A 116 14.55 14.47 4.05
N ARG A 117 14.27 13.97 5.26
CA ARG A 117 14.67 12.60 5.66
C ARG A 117 14.10 11.51 4.76
N ALA A 118 12.87 11.68 4.27
CA ALA A 118 12.27 10.72 3.35
C ALA A 118 12.98 10.72 2.00
N LEU A 119 13.22 11.90 1.43
CA LEU A 119 13.93 12.05 0.15
C LEU A 119 15.36 11.49 0.23
N GLU A 120 16.06 11.74 1.34
CA GLU A 120 17.41 11.20 1.63
C GLU A 120 17.39 9.68 1.80
N ALA A 121 16.31 9.11 2.34
CA ALA A 121 16.13 7.66 2.45
C ALA A 121 15.92 6.96 1.09
N GLY A 122 15.59 7.71 0.01
CA GLY A 122 15.42 7.15 -1.35
C GLY A 122 14.00 7.24 -1.93
N TRP A 123 13.06 7.89 -1.24
CA TRP A 123 11.73 8.18 -1.83
C TRP A 123 11.91 9.09 -3.04
N ALA A 124 11.22 8.76 -4.15
CA ALA A 124 11.33 9.52 -5.40
C ALA A 124 10.68 10.89 -5.33
N GLY A 125 9.70 11.04 -4.46
CA GLY A 125 9.00 12.29 -4.26
C GLY A 125 7.95 12.23 -3.15
N VAL A 126 7.22 13.31 -3.03
CA VAL A 126 6.20 13.50 -1.99
C VAL A 126 4.99 14.24 -2.57
N PHE A 127 3.81 13.78 -2.17
CA PHE A 127 2.60 14.59 -2.16
C PHE A 127 2.50 15.21 -0.78
N TYR A 128 2.83 16.50 -0.67
CA TYR A 128 2.91 17.20 0.62
C TYR A 128 1.54 17.24 1.31
N LYS A 129 1.53 17.37 2.64
CA LYS A 129 0.28 17.51 3.42
C LYS A 129 -0.61 18.59 2.83
N THR A 130 -1.90 18.30 2.68
CA THR A 130 -2.84 19.20 2.00
C THR A 130 -2.89 20.58 2.65
N ILE A 131 -2.62 21.60 1.85
CA ILE A 131 -2.56 23.02 2.20
C ILE A 131 -3.93 23.64 1.95
N SER A 132 -4.40 24.47 2.88
CA SER A 132 -5.63 25.26 2.77
C SER A 132 -5.46 26.60 3.48
N LYS A 133 -6.29 27.58 3.13
CA LYS A 133 -6.37 28.86 3.86
C LYS A 133 -7.18 28.75 5.16
N GLN A 134 -7.75 27.60 5.46
CA GLN A 134 -8.53 27.38 6.70
C GLN A 134 -7.61 27.30 7.91
N ASP A 135 -8.05 27.87 9.05
CA ASP A 135 -7.41 27.64 10.35
C ASP A 135 -7.81 26.24 10.86
N ILE A 136 -6.89 25.29 10.75
CA ILE A 136 -7.10 23.90 11.14
C ILE A 136 -6.65 23.68 12.58
N ARG A 137 -7.55 23.10 13.37
CA ARG A 137 -7.26 22.65 14.75
C ARG A 137 -7.64 21.20 14.88
N GLU A 138 -6.62 20.39 15.05
CA GLU A 138 -6.79 18.96 15.12
C GLU A 138 -7.30 18.50 16.50
N VAL A 139 -8.03 17.39 16.49
CA VAL A 139 -8.49 16.73 17.72
C VAL A 139 -7.39 15.87 18.33
N SER A 140 -7.56 15.49 19.62
CA SER A 140 -6.67 14.55 20.31
C SER A 140 -7.51 13.55 21.11
N PRO A 141 -7.22 12.22 21.03
CA PRO A 141 -6.30 11.55 20.08
C PRO A 141 -6.82 11.56 18.62
N ARG A 142 -5.89 11.48 17.65
CA ARG A 142 -6.21 11.51 16.20
C ARG A 142 -6.33 10.13 15.58
N PHE A 143 -5.67 9.13 16.15
CA PHE A 143 -5.45 7.83 15.54
C PHE A 143 -5.99 6.69 16.39
N ASP A 144 -6.50 5.66 15.71
CA ASP A 144 -6.91 4.40 16.30
C ASP A 144 -6.59 3.26 15.30
N ALA A 145 -6.48 2.03 15.78
CA ALA A 145 -6.06 0.91 14.95
C ALA A 145 -6.91 -0.33 15.16
N LEU A 146 -7.20 -1.03 14.06
CA LEU A 146 -7.76 -2.38 14.10
C LEU A 146 -6.61 -3.39 14.16
N GLN A 147 -6.54 -4.11 15.26
CA GLN A 147 -5.54 -5.14 15.50
C GLN A 147 -6.21 -6.51 15.62
N LYS A 148 -5.43 -7.54 15.33
CA LYS A 148 -5.72 -8.91 15.68
C LYS A 148 -4.61 -9.40 16.60
N GLU A 149 -4.93 -10.24 17.60
CA GLU A 149 -3.97 -10.76 18.59
C GLU A 149 -2.64 -11.22 17.94
N GLY A 150 -1.54 -10.78 18.50
CA GLY A 150 -0.20 -11.16 18.09
C GLY A 150 0.27 -10.64 16.73
N THR A 151 -0.49 -9.71 16.11
CA THR A 151 -0.12 -9.12 14.81
C THR A 151 -0.04 -7.60 14.87
N PRO A 152 0.76 -6.95 14.00
CA PRO A 152 0.67 -5.51 13.76
C PRO A 152 -0.76 -5.13 13.35
N PHE A 153 -1.13 -3.86 13.54
CA PHE A 153 -2.45 -3.42 13.10
C PHE A 153 -2.58 -3.52 11.56
N VAL A 154 -3.75 -3.96 11.10
CA VAL A 154 -4.07 -4.12 9.67
C VAL A 154 -4.94 -2.99 9.15
N GLY A 155 -5.65 -2.31 10.04
CA GLY A 155 -6.50 -1.17 9.74
C GLY A 155 -6.13 0.01 10.63
N PHE A 156 -6.27 1.21 10.09
CA PHE A 156 -5.84 2.44 10.73
C PHE A 156 -6.92 3.51 10.54
N ARG A 157 -7.48 3.97 11.65
CA ARG A 157 -8.44 5.07 11.68
C ARG A 157 -7.70 6.38 11.89
N ASN A 158 -8.09 7.40 11.15
CA ASN A 158 -7.45 8.69 11.13
C ASN A 158 -8.50 9.82 11.14
N MET A 159 -8.36 10.77 12.07
CA MET A 159 -9.16 11.98 12.18
C MET A 159 -8.40 13.25 11.77
N GLU A 160 -7.17 13.12 11.29
CA GLU A 160 -6.41 14.25 10.76
C GLU A 160 -7.08 14.88 9.54
N GLN A 161 -7.07 16.20 9.50
CA GLN A 161 -7.64 16.98 8.41
C GLN A 161 -6.55 17.44 7.44
N LEU A 162 -6.17 18.69 7.51
CA LEU A 162 -5.26 19.36 6.60
C LEU A 162 -3.99 19.81 7.32
N SER A 163 -3.13 20.60 6.68
CA SER A 163 -2.00 21.22 7.36
C SER A 163 -2.46 22.18 8.47
N GLU A 164 -1.81 22.12 9.63
CA GLU A 164 -2.02 23.06 10.74
C GLU A 164 -1.12 24.31 10.60
N ASN A 165 -0.19 24.32 9.62
CA ASN A 165 0.63 25.50 9.35
C ASN A 165 -0.18 26.57 8.61
N PRO A 166 0.18 27.86 8.77
CA PRO A 166 -0.24 28.88 7.82
C PRO A 166 0.18 28.47 6.39
N TYR A 167 -0.73 28.60 5.43
CA TYR A 167 -0.47 28.18 4.04
C TYR A 167 0.80 28.81 3.43
N THR A 168 1.12 30.04 3.81
CA THR A 168 2.35 30.73 3.37
C THR A 168 3.62 30.03 3.86
N VAL A 169 3.60 29.48 5.08
CA VAL A 169 4.72 28.71 5.64
C VAL A 169 4.87 27.40 4.88
N ASP A 170 3.77 26.73 4.53
CA ASP A 170 3.82 25.48 3.76
C ASP A 170 4.42 25.71 2.36
N PHE A 171 4.04 26.78 1.65
CA PHE A 171 4.64 27.09 0.35
C PHE A 171 6.12 27.47 0.44
N ASP A 172 6.56 28.16 1.51
CA ASP A 172 7.99 28.40 1.79
C ASP A 172 8.74 27.06 2.00
N ILE A 173 8.15 26.12 2.75
CA ILE A 173 8.71 24.77 2.93
C ILE A 173 8.85 24.05 1.58
N LEU A 174 7.83 24.09 0.74
CA LEU A 174 7.85 23.45 -0.59
C LEU A 174 8.93 24.06 -1.48
N HIS A 175 9.06 25.39 -1.50
CA HIS A 175 10.11 26.07 -2.22
C HIS A 175 11.52 25.63 -1.76
N ARG A 176 11.76 25.64 -0.46
CA ARG A 176 13.04 25.18 0.13
C ARG A 176 13.35 23.73 -0.20
N LEU A 177 12.35 22.84 -0.14
CA LEU A 177 12.49 21.45 -0.53
C LEU A 177 12.90 21.33 -2.00
N LYS A 178 12.24 22.07 -2.88
CA LYS A 178 12.56 22.03 -4.32
C LYS A 178 13.96 22.53 -4.63
N VAL A 179 14.39 23.60 -3.95
CA VAL A 179 15.76 24.14 -4.09
C VAL A 179 16.81 23.14 -3.62
N ASN A 180 16.58 22.47 -2.47
CA ASN A 180 17.56 21.58 -1.87
C ASN A 180 17.55 20.16 -2.49
N TYR A 181 16.43 19.74 -3.09
CA TYR A 181 16.25 18.41 -3.71
C TYR A 181 15.73 18.54 -5.15
N PRO A 182 16.47 19.16 -6.07
CA PRO A 182 15.97 19.54 -7.42
C PRO A 182 15.61 18.32 -8.29
N THR A 183 16.20 17.15 -8.03
CA THR A 183 15.92 15.92 -8.78
C THR A 183 14.70 15.15 -8.25
N LYS A 184 14.29 15.45 -7.03
CA LYS A 184 13.11 14.82 -6.40
C LYS A 184 11.82 15.51 -6.84
N ARG A 185 10.70 14.80 -6.76
CA ARG A 185 9.39 15.32 -7.19
C ARG A 185 8.60 15.81 -5.99
N ILE A 186 8.32 17.10 -5.98
CA ILE A 186 7.59 17.79 -4.93
C ILE A 186 6.23 18.19 -5.48
N VAL A 187 5.16 17.56 -4.99
CA VAL A 187 3.78 17.82 -5.40
C VAL A 187 3.06 18.52 -4.26
N ALA A 188 2.50 19.69 -4.51
CA ALA A 188 1.67 20.40 -3.55
C ALA A 188 0.27 19.78 -3.56
N SER A 189 -0.22 19.26 -2.43
CA SER A 189 -1.63 18.91 -2.28
C SER A 189 -2.37 20.12 -1.72
N ILE A 190 -3.45 20.54 -2.37
CA ILE A 190 -4.19 21.75 -2.02
C ILE A 190 -5.69 21.47 -1.86
N MET A 191 -6.38 22.34 -1.10
CA MET A 191 -7.84 22.36 -0.99
C MET A 191 -8.34 23.79 -0.75
N GLY A 192 -9.10 24.33 -1.71
CA GLY A 192 -9.81 25.61 -1.63
C GLY A 192 -11.26 25.44 -1.21
N GLN A 193 -11.87 26.51 -0.74
CA GLN A 193 -13.30 26.62 -0.39
C GLN A 193 -14.14 27.26 -1.50
N SER A 194 -13.48 28.02 -2.39
CA SER A 194 -14.08 28.65 -3.57
C SER A 194 -13.17 28.45 -4.77
N GLU A 195 -13.68 28.73 -5.96
CA GLU A 195 -12.91 28.67 -7.20
C GLU A 195 -11.69 29.58 -7.14
N GLU A 196 -11.83 30.78 -6.59
CA GLU A 196 -10.74 31.75 -6.44
C GLU A 196 -9.64 31.20 -5.51
N GLU A 197 -10.01 30.57 -4.39
CA GLU A 197 -9.02 29.96 -3.48
C GLU A 197 -8.29 28.79 -4.16
N TRP A 198 -9.00 27.93 -4.91
CA TRP A 198 -8.37 26.86 -5.65
C TRP A 198 -7.34 27.37 -6.65
N ILE A 199 -7.70 28.43 -7.42
CA ILE A 199 -6.82 29.08 -8.40
C ILE A 199 -5.60 29.70 -7.70
N GLU A 200 -5.81 30.44 -6.61
CA GLU A 200 -4.73 31.10 -5.88
C GLU A 200 -3.73 30.08 -5.31
N LEU A 201 -4.22 29.04 -4.63
CA LEU A 201 -3.36 28.00 -4.06
C LEU A 201 -2.60 27.23 -5.15
N ALA A 202 -3.21 26.99 -6.31
CA ALA A 202 -2.55 26.30 -7.42
C ALA A 202 -1.41 27.17 -8.02
N LYS A 203 -1.63 28.47 -8.18
CA LYS A 203 -0.57 29.41 -8.62
C LYS A 203 0.57 29.51 -7.61
N MET A 204 0.25 29.59 -6.32
CA MET A 204 1.28 29.56 -5.27
C MET A 204 2.12 28.28 -5.29
N ALA A 205 1.52 27.13 -5.63
CA ALA A 205 2.25 25.88 -5.80
C ALA A 205 3.23 25.94 -6.99
N GLU A 206 2.81 26.51 -8.12
CA GLU A 206 3.67 26.74 -9.28
C GLU A 206 4.79 27.73 -8.96
N ASP A 207 4.47 28.86 -8.32
CA ASP A 207 5.43 29.89 -7.90
C ASP A 207 6.46 29.36 -6.89
N ALA A 208 6.07 28.44 -6.02
CA ALA A 208 6.97 27.74 -5.11
C ALA A 208 7.92 26.75 -5.84
N GLY A 209 7.71 26.50 -7.13
CA GLY A 209 8.50 25.60 -7.96
C GLY A 209 8.12 24.12 -7.82
N CYS A 210 6.92 23.82 -7.35
CA CYS A 210 6.42 22.45 -7.28
C CYS A 210 6.38 21.79 -8.67
N ASP A 211 6.65 20.49 -8.73
CA ASP A 211 6.62 19.73 -9.99
C ASP A 211 5.18 19.44 -10.47
N ALA A 212 4.20 19.45 -9.58
CA ALA A 212 2.78 19.24 -9.88
C ALA A 212 1.90 19.77 -8.73
N VAL A 213 0.60 19.87 -8.97
CA VAL A 213 -0.41 20.17 -7.95
C VAL A 213 -1.43 19.04 -7.87
N GLU A 214 -1.68 18.52 -6.64
CA GLU A 214 -2.75 17.58 -6.32
C GLU A 214 -3.97 18.34 -5.80
N LEU A 215 -5.15 18.09 -6.38
CA LEU A 215 -6.42 18.66 -5.95
C LEU A 215 -7.13 17.68 -5.01
N ASN A 216 -7.15 17.98 -3.72
CA ASN A 216 -7.74 17.08 -2.73
C ASN A 216 -9.28 17.17 -2.69
N PHE A 217 -9.96 16.44 -3.57
CA PHE A 217 -11.42 16.29 -3.63
C PHE A 217 -11.97 15.22 -2.69
N SER A 218 -11.28 14.89 -1.60
CA SER A 218 -11.54 13.61 -0.94
C SER A 218 -11.46 13.63 0.59
N CYS A 219 -11.17 14.77 1.23
CA CYS A 219 -11.11 14.82 2.69
C CYS A 219 -12.49 14.48 3.30
N PRO A 220 -12.61 13.40 4.12
CA PRO A 220 -13.91 12.96 4.64
C PRO A 220 -14.42 13.77 5.83
N GLN A 221 -13.61 14.70 6.38
CA GLN A 221 -13.81 15.30 7.71
C GLN A 221 -14.01 16.82 7.67
N MET A 222 -14.45 17.37 6.53
CA MET A 222 -14.67 18.80 6.43
C MET A 222 -15.88 19.26 7.26
N LYS A 223 -15.70 20.38 7.98
CA LYS A 223 -16.75 20.99 8.81
C LYS A 223 -17.90 21.60 8.00
N LEU A 224 -17.60 22.02 6.77
CA LEU A 224 -18.56 22.62 5.85
C LEU A 224 -19.02 21.59 4.81
N SER A 225 -20.32 21.53 4.55
CA SER A 225 -20.88 20.76 3.43
C SER A 225 -20.40 21.36 2.10
N GLY A 226 -20.24 20.50 1.08
CA GLY A 226 -19.81 20.93 -0.25
C GLY A 226 -18.30 21.00 -0.44
N LEU A 227 -17.50 20.49 0.51
CA LEU A 227 -16.03 20.46 0.43
C LEU A 227 -15.51 19.03 0.55
N GLY A 228 -14.24 18.83 0.18
CA GLY A 228 -13.55 17.56 0.31
C GLY A 228 -14.28 16.41 -0.40
N SER A 229 -14.70 15.38 0.34
CA SER A 229 -15.35 14.21 -0.26
C SER A 229 -16.70 14.50 -0.95
N ASP A 230 -17.33 15.62 -0.66
CA ASP A 230 -18.59 16.02 -1.34
C ASP A 230 -18.29 16.47 -2.78
N ILE A 231 -17.18 17.19 -3.01
CA ILE A 231 -16.69 17.50 -4.36
C ILE A 231 -16.38 16.19 -5.10
N GLY A 232 -15.62 15.29 -4.50
CA GLY A 232 -15.20 14.03 -5.13
C GLY A 232 -16.34 13.05 -5.45
N GLN A 233 -17.57 13.30 -4.96
CA GLN A 233 -18.79 12.57 -5.30
C GLN A 233 -19.63 13.26 -6.37
N ASN A 234 -19.27 14.47 -6.79
CA ASN A 234 -19.98 15.27 -7.79
C ASN A 234 -19.12 15.46 -9.05
N ASN A 235 -19.46 14.76 -10.13
CA ASN A 235 -18.70 14.78 -11.38
C ASN A 235 -18.64 16.17 -12.03
N GLU A 236 -19.65 17.01 -11.85
CA GLU A 236 -19.68 18.38 -12.39
C GLU A 236 -18.69 19.26 -11.64
N LEU A 237 -18.61 19.16 -10.31
CA LEU A 237 -17.63 19.91 -9.52
C LEU A 237 -16.19 19.43 -9.78
N ILE A 238 -15.97 18.12 -9.94
CA ILE A 238 -14.67 17.57 -10.33
C ILE A 238 -14.23 18.19 -11.66
N LEU A 239 -15.09 18.18 -12.66
CA LEU A 239 -14.82 18.74 -13.99
C LEU A 239 -14.56 20.25 -13.89
N CYS A 240 -15.42 20.99 -13.21
CA CYS A 240 -15.32 22.46 -13.07
C CYS A 240 -13.99 22.86 -12.43
N TYR A 241 -13.70 22.42 -11.21
CA TYR A 241 -12.49 22.84 -10.50
C TYR A 241 -11.20 22.33 -11.19
N THR A 242 -11.22 21.12 -11.76
CA THR A 242 -10.06 20.63 -12.49
C THR A 242 -9.78 21.47 -13.74
N SER A 243 -10.82 21.82 -14.53
CA SER A 243 -10.67 22.64 -15.73
C SER A 243 -10.19 24.04 -15.41
N CYS A 244 -10.78 24.71 -14.41
CA CYS A 244 -10.36 26.05 -13.98
C CYS A 244 -8.88 26.11 -13.61
N ILE A 245 -8.38 25.09 -12.89
CA ILE A 245 -6.97 25.06 -12.48
C ILE A 245 -6.07 24.74 -13.66
N ARG A 246 -6.51 23.83 -14.56
CA ARG A 246 -5.78 23.52 -15.80
C ARG A 246 -5.52 24.74 -16.68
N GLU A 247 -6.42 25.71 -16.66
CA GLU A 247 -6.30 26.94 -17.46
C GLU A 247 -5.31 27.96 -16.88
N VAL A 248 -4.97 27.87 -15.58
CA VAL A 248 -4.23 28.92 -14.89
C VAL A 248 -2.82 28.52 -14.44
N VAL A 249 -2.46 27.22 -14.51
CA VAL A 249 -1.11 26.72 -14.19
C VAL A 249 -0.55 25.88 -15.33
N ASN A 250 0.78 25.88 -15.47
CA ASN A 250 1.49 25.08 -16.47
C ASN A 250 2.00 23.74 -15.92
N ILE A 251 2.08 23.60 -14.59
CA ILE A 251 2.47 22.34 -13.94
C ILE A 251 1.34 21.31 -14.02
N PRO A 252 1.65 20.01 -13.98
CA PRO A 252 0.66 18.93 -13.98
C PRO A 252 -0.39 19.07 -12.87
N VAL A 253 -1.66 18.86 -13.23
CA VAL A 253 -2.81 18.89 -12.32
C VAL A 253 -3.32 17.46 -12.10
N ILE A 254 -3.42 17.04 -10.83
CA ILE A 254 -3.68 15.67 -10.41
C ILE A 254 -4.82 15.64 -9.38
N PRO A 255 -6.10 15.45 -9.77
CA PRO A 255 -7.20 15.28 -8.81
C PRO A 255 -7.00 14.03 -7.94
N LYS A 256 -7.20 14.17 -6.62
CA LYS A 256 -7.20 13.05 -5.67
C LYS A 256 -8.61 12.67 -5.26
N MET A 257 -8.95 11.41 -5.54
CA MET A 257 -10.31 10.92 -5.51
C MET A 257 -10.66 10.19 -4.22
N THR A 258 -11.92 10.38 -3.79
CA THR A 258 -12.51 9.65 -2.66
C THR A 258 -12.98 8.26 -3.09
N PRO A 259 -12.75 7.21 -2.27
CA PRO A 259 -13.32 5.89 -2.51
C PRO A 259 -14.79 5.77 -2.08
N ASN A 260 -15.38 6.83 -1.52
CA ASN A 260 -16.74 6.80 -0.98
C ASN A 260 -17.80 7.00 -2.07
N VAL A 261 -17.62 6.29 -3.18
CA VAL A 261 -18.49 6.24 -4.36
C VAL A 261 -18.74 4.78 -4.75
N ALA A 262 -19.79 4.53 -5.50
CA ALA A 262 -20.12 3.18 -5.96
C ALA A 262 -19.11 2.66 -7.00
N SER A 263 -18.64 3.53 -7.88
CA SER A 263 -17.61 3.24 -8.89
C SER A 263 -16.76 4.47 -9.17
N MET A 264 -15.45 4.27 -9.39
CA MET A 264 -14.52 5.33 -9.74
C MET A 264 -14.54 5.72 -11.22
N ARG A 265 -15.30 4.99 -12.05
CA ARG A 265 -15.32 5.20 -13.50
C ARG A 265 -15.78 6.60 -13.90
N LEU A 266 -16.93 7.05 -13.41
CA LEU A 266 -17.48 8.37 -13.78
C LEU A 266 -16.65 9.54 -13.23
N PRO A 267 -16.19 9.53 -11.96
CA PRO A 267 -15.24 10.51 -11.47
C PRO A 267 -13.94 10.59 -12.31
N ALA A 268 -13.39 9.45 -12.74
CA ALA A 268 -12.21 9.42 -13.59
C ALA A 268 -12.47 10.01 -14.99
N LEU A 269 -13.63 9.77 -15.58
CA LEU A 269 -14.04 10.40 -16.84
C LEU A 269 -14.20 11.92 -16.70
N ALA A 270 -14.73 12.41 -15.57
CA ALA A 270 -14.80 13.85 -15.30
C ALA A 270 -13.39 14.47 -15.27
N CYS A 271 -12.41 13.83 -14.60
CA CYS A 271 -11.01 14.25 -14.62
C CYS A 271 -10.42 14.25 -16.05
N TYR A 272 -10.68 13.20 -16.83
CA TYR A 272 -10.22 13.08 -18.21
C TYR A 272 -10.75 14.24 -19.09
N TYR A 273 -12.07 14.50 -19.06
CA TYR A 273 -12.67 15.58 -19.84
C TYR A 273 -12.25 16.98 -19.37
N ALA A 274 -11.87 17.12 -18.11
CA ALA A 274 -11.27 18.34 -17.56
C ALA A 274 -9.81 18.55 -17.97
N GLY A 275 -9.19 17.59 -18.65
CA GLY A 275 -7.80 17.68 -19.08
C GLY A 275 -6.78 17.47 -17.95
N ALA A 276 -7.12 16.70 -16.91
CA ALA A 276 -6.18 16.33 -15.86
C ALA A 276 -4.99 15.55 -16.45
N HIS A 277 -3.78 15.77 -15.90
CA HIS A 277 -2.58 15.05 -16.32
C HIS A 277 -2.47 13.68 -15.61
N GLY A 278 -3.12 13.54 -14.47
CA GLY A 278 -3.16 12.29 -13.72
C GLY A 278 -4.30 12.26 -12.72
N ILE A 279 -4.47 11.11 -12.07
CA ILE A 279 -5.44 10.90 -10.97
C ILE A 279 -4.72 10.20 -9.83
N SER A 280 -4.86 10.74 -8.61
CA SER A 280 -4.47 10.04 -7.37
C SER A 280 -5.68 9.30 -6.78
N ALA A 281 -5.58 7.99 -6.54
CA ALA A 281 -6.65 7.19 -5.93
C ALA A 281 -6.05 6.01 -5.13
N ILE A 282 -6.54 5.79 -3.93
CA ILE A 282 -7.70 6.35 -3.26
C ILE A 282 -7.31 7.14 -1.99
N ASN A 283 -8.14 8.11 -1.56
CA ASN A 283 -8.08 8.62 -0.20
C ASN A 283 -8.72 7.60 0.76
N THR A 284 -8.87 7.96 2.03
CA THR A 284 -9.40 7.10 3.09
C THR A 284 -10.89 6.79 2.91
N ILE A 285 -11.29 5.59 3.35
CA ILE A 285 -12.69 5.16 3.38
C ILE A 285 -13.37 5.75 4.61
N LYS A 286 -14.58 6.29 4.48
CA LYS A 286 -15.38 6.74 5.64
C LYS A 286 -15.68 5.57 6.56
N SER A 287 -15.38 5.73 7.84
CA SER A 287 -15.57 4.72 8.89
C SER A 287 -15.93 5.36 10.23
N ILE A 288 -16.39 4.55 11.17
CA ILE A 288 -16.57 4.93 12.56
C ILE A 288 -16.10 3.78 13.46
N THR A 289 -15.48 4.10 14.58
CA THR A 289 -15.20 3.12 15.63
C THR A 289 -16.02 3.43 16.88
N MET A 290 -16.44 2.37 17.56
CA MET A 290 -17.20 2.43 18.80
C MET A 290 -16.38 1.89 19.98
N ASN A 291 -15.04 1.84 19.83
CA ASN A 291 -14.16 1.35 20.88
C ASN A 291 -14.14 2.33 22.05
N PRO A 292 -14.66 1.94 23.22
CA PRO A 292 -14.72 2.82 24.40
C PRO A 292 -13.33 3.15 24.98
N ASN A 293 -12.31 2.33 24.68
CA ASN A 293 -10.96 2.52 25.21
C ASN A 293 -10.11 3.50 24.36
N ALA A 294 -10.56 3.86 23.15
CA ALA A 294 -9.84 4.76 22.25
C ALA A 294 -10.16 6.25 22.49
N GLU A 295 -10.85 6.59 23.59
CA GLU A 295 -11.50 7.88 23.71
C GLU A 295 -11.19 8.65 24.97
N VAL A 296 -10.90 9.93 24.75
CA VAL A 296 -10.82 10.96 25.76
C VAL A 296 -12.16 11.72 25.90
N SER A 297 -13.11 11.47 24.97
CA SER A 297 -14.43 12.10 24.98
C SER A 297 -15.54 11.09 24.65
N ASP A 298 -16.72 11.29 25.22
CA ASP A 298 -17.91 10.47 24.97
C ASP A 298 -18.49 10.62 23.55
N LYS A 299 -17.92 11.53 22.74
CA LYS A 299 -18.42 11.82 21.38
C LYS A 299 -17.70 11.00 20.33
N LYS A 300 -18.46 10.48 19.38
CA LYS A 300 -17.99 9.70 18.23
C LYS A 300 -18.18 10.49 16.95
N THR A 301 -17.31 10.24 15.96
CA THR A 301 -17.45 10.84 14.62
C THR A 301 -17.02 9.89 13.54
N VAL A 302 -17.53 10.13 12.32
CA VAL A 302 -17.04 9.50 11.10
C VAL A 302 -15.64 10.01 10.80
N SER A 303 -14.76 9.13 10.37
CA SER A 303 -13.34 9.42 10.11
C SER A 303 -12.80 8.59 8.95
N GLY A 304 -11.57 8.86 8.54
CA GLY A 304 -10.91 8.10 7.49
C GLY A 304 -10.40 6.74 7.99
N TYR A 305 -10.51 5.71 7.17
CA TYR A 305 -9.94 4.38 7.41
C TYR A 305 -8.95 4.01 6.31
N SER A 306 -7.78 3.53 6.69
CA SER A 306 -6.66 3.19 5.81
C SER A 306 -5.91 1.95 6.32
N GLY A 307 -4.68 1.72 5.85
CA GLY A 307 -3.86 0.55 6.19
C GLY A 307 -4.10 -0.64 5.27
N LYS A 308 -3.46 -1.76 5.58
CA LYS A 308 -3.46 -2.99 4.75
C LYS A 308 -4.86 -3.49 4.39
N ALA A 309 -5.80 -3.35 5.32
CA ALA A 309 -7.17 -3.81 5.15
C ALA A 309 -7.92 -3.17 3.98
N VAL A 310 -7.53 -1.96 3.54
CA VAL A 310 -8.21 -1.27 2.43
C VAL A 310 -7.66 -1.63 1.05
N LYS A 311 -6.51 -2.35 0.95
CA LYS A 311 -5.87 -2.67 -0.33
C LYS A 311 -6.82 -3.30 -1.37
N PRO A 312 -7.63 -4.33 -1.06
CA PRO A 312 -8.52 -4.93 -2.05
C PRO A 312 -9.55 -3.95 -2.61
N ILE A 313 -10.01 -3.01 -1.78
CA ILE A 313 -10.96 -1.97 -2.19
C ILE A 313 -10.25 -0.95 -3.08
N ALA A 314 -9.03 -0.53 -2.72
CA ALA A 314 -8.22 0.35 -3.52
C ALA A 314 -7.94 -0.23 -4.91
N LEU A 315 -7.50 -1.49 -4.99
CA LEU A 315 -7.26 -2.20 -6.25
C LEU A 315 -8.53 -2.25 -7.12
N ARG A 316 -9.69 -2.52 -6.51
CA ARG A 316 -10.97 -2.50 -7.23
C ARG A 316 -11.28 -1.12 -7.79
N MET A 317 -11.05 -0.03 -7.04
CA MET A 317 -11.30 1.34 -7.50
C MET A 317 -10.32 1.74 -8.63
N ILE A 318 -9.06 1.30 -8.58
CA ILE A 318 -8.10 1.47 -9.68
C ILE A 318 -8.60 0.71 -10.92
N TYR A 319 -9.04 -0.54 -10.77
CA TYR A 319 -9.57 -1.32 -11.88
C TYR A 319 -10.81 -0.67 -12.52
N ASP A 320 -11.73 -0.09 -11.73
CA ASP A 320 -12.90 0.63 -12.26
C ASP A 320 -12.52 1.75 -13.25
N MET A 321 -11.41 2.44 -12.98
CA MET A 321 -10.87 3.47 -13.88
C MET A 321 -10.22 2.84 -15.12
N THR A 322 -9.27 1.92 -14.90
CA THR A 322 -8.46 1.34 -15.98
C THR A 322 -9.21 0.35 -16.87
N ALA A 323 -10.37 -0.14 -16.42
CA ALA A 323 -11.27 -0.94 -17.25
C ALA A 323 -11.97 -0.08 -18.32
N ASP A 324 -12.12 1.23 -18.12
CA ASP A 324 -12.69 2.13 -19.12
C ASP A 324 -11.74 2.31 -20.31
N PRO A 325 -12.19 2.09 -21.57
CA PRO A 325 -11.33 2.17 -22.74
C PRO A 325 -10.69 3.54 -22.97
N LEU A 326 -11.38 4.64 -22.62
CA LEU A 326 -10.85 6.01 -22.77
C LEU A 326 -9.73 6.26 -21.75
N ILE A 327 -9.95 5.91 -20.51
CA ILE A 327 -8.95 6.05 -19.43
C ILE A 327 -7.73 5.19 -19.71
N ARG A 328 -7.94 3.93 -20.14
CA ARG A 328 -6.84 3.03 -20.52
C ARG A 328 -6.03 3.58 -21.69
N LYS A 329 -6.69 4.09 -22.72
CA LYS A 329 -6.04 4.71 -23.86
C LYS A 329 -5.25 5.94 -23.44
N ALA A 330 -5.82 6.81 -22.63
CA ALA A 330 -5.16 8.01 -22.10
C ALA A 330 -3.86 7.65 -21.34
N GLY A 331 -3.88 6.61 -20.49
CA GLY A 331 -2.70 6.12 -19.80
C GLY A 331 -1.61 5.58 -20.71
N ILE A 332 -1.98 4.88 -21.81
CA ILE A 332 -1.04 4.38 -22.81
C ILE A 332 -0.41 5.53 -23.60
N GLU A 333 -1.20 6.49 -24.04
CA GLU A 333 -0.79 7.66 -24.82
C GLU A 333 -0.15 8.77 -23.98
N LYS A 334 0.00 8.55 -22.66
CA LYS A 334 0.56 9.50 -21.68
C LYS A 334 -0.22 10.81 -21.56
N HIS A 335 -1.53 10.78 -21.74
CA HIS A 335 -2.38 11.95 -21.55
C HIS A 335 -2.92 12.07 -20.13
N MET A 336 -3.04 10.95 -19.41
CA MET A 336 -3.48 10.93 -18.02
C MET A 336 -2.96 9.69 -17.30
N ASP A 337 -2.09 9.86 -16.34
CA ASP A 337 -1.50 8.80 -15.54
C ASP A 337 -2.32 8.52 -14.26
N ILE A 338 -2.10 7.37 -13.64
CA ILE A 338 -2.74 7.00 -12.36
C ILE A 338 -1.68 6.78 -11.30
N SER A 339 -1.89 7.44 -10.15
CA SER A 339 -1.13 7.24 -8.92
C SER A 339 -1.94 6.40 -7.94
N GLY A 340 -1.45 5.21 -7.60
CA GLY A 340 -2.17 4.24 -6.76
C GLY A 340 -1.90 4.42 -5.27
N ILE A 341 -2.96 4.44 -4.45
CA ILE A 341 -2.89 4.65 -2.99
C ILE A 341 -3.81 3.67 -2.28
N GLY A 342 -3.36 3.09 -1.16
CA GLY A 342 -4.23 2.35 -0.24
C GLY A 342 -3.71 0.97 0.13
N GLY A 343 -3.19 0.83 1.34
CA GLY A 343 -2.76 -0.44 1.92
C GLY A 343 -1.49 -1.05 1.34
N ILE A 344 -0.63 -0.23 0.73
CA ILE A 344 0.67 -0.64 0.22
C ILE A 344 1.65 -0.70 1.39
N GLU A 345 2.19 -1.89 1.65
CA GLU A 345 3.19 -2.14 2.68
C GLU A 345 4.46 -2.78 2.10
N THR A 346 4.30 -3.67 1.12
CA THR A 346 5.39 -4.41 0.49
C THR A 346 5.55 -4.04 -0.98
N TRP A 347 6.67 -4.43 -1.58
CA TRP A 347 6.89 -4.26 -3.02
C TRP A 347 5.85 -5.03 -3.85
N ARG A 348 5.31 -6.16 -3.34
CA ARG A 348 4.24 -6.91 -4.02
C ARG A 348 2.94 -6.14 -4.06
N ASP A 349 2.61 -5.45 -2.95
CA ASP A 349 1.41 -4.59 -2.96
C ASP A 349 1.54 -3.49 -4.02
N ALA A 350 2.71 -2.85 -4.09
CA ALA A 350 2.98 -1.83 -5.10
C ALA A 350 2.90 -2.40 -6.53
N LEU A 351 3.45 -3.60 -6.75
CA LEU A 351 3.39 -4.29 -8.03
C LEU A 351 1.94 -4.52 -8.48
N GLU A 352 1.04 -4.93 -7.58
CA GLU A 352 -0.38 -5.13 -7.91
C GLU A 352 -1.03 -3.85 -8.45
N PHE A 353 -0.73 -2.68 -7.87
CA PHE A 353 -1.20 -1.40 -8.40
C PHE A 353 -0.61 -1.08 -9.77
N ILE A 354 0.69 -1.29 -9.94
CA ILE A 354 1.38 -1.06 -11.22
C ILE A 354 0.79 -1.98 -12.30
N GLN A 355 0.57 -3.25 -12.01
CA GLN A 355 -0.02 -4.21 -12.93
C GLN A 355 -1.49 -3.90 -13.29
N LEU A 356 -2.18 -3.11 -12.46
CA LEU A 356 -3.49 -2.55 -12.79
C LEU A 356 -3.45 -1.21 -13.54
N GLY A 357 -2.26 -0.70 -13.88
CA GLY A 357 -2.11 0.49 -14.71
C GLY A 357 -1.61 1.73 -13.99
N CYS A 358 -1.31 1.66 -12.68
CA CYS A 358 -0.68 2.78 -11.99
C CYS A 358 0.76 2.98 -12.47
N ARG A 359 1.14 4.23 -12.72
CA ARG A 359 2.52 4.62 -13.04
C ARG A 359 3.38 4.75 -11.80
N ASN A 360 2.84 5.34 -10.75
CA ASN A 360 3.48 5.41 -9.45
C ASN A 360 2.52 4.99 -8.33
N VAL A 361 3.05 4.87 -7.14
CA VAL A 361 2.28 4.54 -5.95
C VAL A 361 2.63 5.46 -4.79
N GLN A 362 1.66 5.74 -3.93
CA GLN A 362 1.83 6.56 -2.75
C GLN A 362 1.63 5.71 -1.48
N VAL A 363 2.52 5.89 -0.51
CA VAL A 363 2.52 5.14 0.74
C VAL A 363 2.36 6.10 1.92
N CYS A 364 1.52 5.73 2.90
CA CYS A 364 1.31 6.47 4.12
C CYS A 364 1.42 5.56 5.35
N THR A 365 0.38 4.76 5.64
CA THR A 365 0.22 4.01 6.89
C THR A 365 1.41 3.09 7.20
N ALA A 366 2.01 2.45 6.19
CA ALA A 366 3.21 1.64 6.38
C ALA A 366 4.42 2.47 6.84
N VAL A 367 4.54 3.70 6.35
CA VAL A 367 5.58 4.64 6.80
C VAL A 367 5.34 5.09 8.23
N MET A 368 4.09 5.37 8.61
CA MET A 368 3.75 5.70 10.00
C MET A 368 4.11 4.57 10.96
N GLN A 369 3.94 3.33 10.51
CA GLN A 369 4.18 2.12 11.32
C GLN A 369 5.66 1.73 11.38
N TYR A 370 6.42 1.86 10.27
CA TYR A 370 7.75 1.28 10.13
C TYR A 370 8.87 2.29 9.78
N GLY A 371 8.50 3.53 9.48
CA GLY A 371 9.43 4.61 9.10
C GLY A 371 9.81 4.64 7.63
N TYR A 372 10.50 5.71 7.23
CA TYR A 372 10.92 5.92 5.82
C TYR A 372 11.86 4.86 5.27
N ARG A 373 12.59 4.16 6.16
CA ARG A 373 13.58 3.12 5.82
C ARG A 373 13.01 1.91 5.07
N ILE A 374 11.69 1.74 5.00
CA ILE A 374 11.04 0.65 4.23
C ILE A 374 11.27 0.80 2.73
N ILE A 375 11.63 1.99 2.27
CA ILE A 375 11.88 2.27 0.85
C ILE A 375 12.95 1.37 0.24
N ASP A 376 13.99 1.02 0.99
CA ASP A 376 15.04 0.11 0.55
C ASP A 376 14.45 -1.24 0.12
N ASP A 377 13.55 -1.79 0.95
CA ASP A 377 12.95 -3.10 0.73
C ASP A 377 11.92 -3.06 -0.41
N LEU A 378 11.23 -1.93 -0.56
CA LEU A 378 10.30 -1.72 -1.68
C LEU A 378 11.06 -1.67 -3.02
N ILE A 379 12.12 -0.87 -3.09
CA ILE A 379 12.96 -0.72 -4.28
C ILE A 379 13.65 -2.03 -4.63
N LEU A 380 14.38 -2.64 -3.69
CA LEU A 380 15.16 -3.84 -3.94
C LEU A 380 14.27 -5.03 -4.29
N GLY A 381 13.15 -5.21 -3.55
CA GLY A 381 12.21 -6.29 -3.83
C GLY A 381 11.64 -6.22 -5.24
N LEU A 382 11.26 -5.02 -5.71
CA LEU A 382 10.74 -4.83 -7.06
C LEU A 382 11.82 -5.04 -8.14
N LYS A 383 13.04 -4.54 -7.90
CA LYS A 383 14.19 -4.76 -8.79
C LYS A 383 14.53 -6.23 -8.95
N TYR A 384 14.61 -7.00 -7.87
CA TYR A 384 14.86 -8.44 -7.92
C TYR A 384 13.73 -9.18 -8.64
N TYR A 385 12.48 -8.83 -8.38
CA TYR A 385 11.33 -9.40 -9.10
C TYR A 385 11.46 -9.21 -10.62
N MET A 386 11.82 -8.00 -11.06
CA MET A 386 12.04 -7.70 -12.48
C MET A 386 13.22 -8.48 -13.06
N ALA A 387 14.35 -8.51 -12.33
CA ALA A 387 15.56 -9.23 -12.76
C ALA A 387 15.31 -10.73 -12.95
N GLU A 388 14.61 -11.39 -12.03
CA GLU A 388 14.26 -12.81 -12.15
C GLU A 388 13.40 -13.14 -13.39
N ARG A 389 12.63 -12.16 -13.87
CA ARG A 389 11.77 -12.29 -15.06
C ARG A 389 12.37 -11.72 -16.33
N GLY A 390 13.62 -11.22 -16.27
CA GLY A 390 14.26 -10.58 -17.42
C GLY A 390 13.57 -9.29 -17.86
N ILE A 391 12.87 -8.61 -16.94
CA ILE A 391 12.20 -7.35 -17.21
C ILE A 391 13.18 -6.21 -16.96
N VAL A 392 13.52 -5.47 -18.00
CA VAL A 392 14.53 -4.40 -17.93
C VAL A 392 13.93 -3.01 -17.73
N GLU A 393 12.64 -2.83 -17.99
CA GLU A 393 11.94 -1.54 -17.89
C GLU A 393 10.64 -1.70 -17.11
N LEU A 394 10.47 -0.87 -16.08
CA LEU A 394 9.27 -0.90 -15.21
C LEU A 394 7.96 -0.69 -16.00
N LYS A 395 8.01 0.12 -17.08
CA LYS A 395 6.82 0.39 -17.89
C LYS A 395 6.15 -0.86 -18.49
N LYS A 396 6.90 -1.97 -18.64
CA LYS A 396 6.34 -3.24 -19.15
C LYS A 396 5.37 -3.91 -18.17
N LEU A 397 5.47 -3.56 -16.89
CA LEU A 397 4.56 -4.06 -15.84
C LEU A 397 3.27 -3.24 -15.74
N VAL A 398 3.27 -2.00 -16.27
CA VAL A 398 2.10 -1.11 -16.15
C VAL A 398 0.93 -1.67 -16.95
N GLY A 399 -0.14 -2.07 -16.24
CA GLY A 399 -1.34 -2.62 -16.84
C GLY A 399 -1.23 -4.06 -17.36
N GLU A 400 -0.14 -4.78 -17.05
CA GLU A 400 0.12 -6.14 -17.55
C GLU A 400 -1.01 -7.11 -17.18
N GLU A 401 -1.60 -7.00 -16.01
CA GLU A 401 -2.64 -7.90 -15.50
C GLU A 401 -4.06 -7.53 -15.94
N LEU A 402 -4.29 -6.38 -16.54
CA LEU A 402 -5.63 -5.96 -16.96
C LEU A 402 -6.30 -6.96 -17.93
N LYS A 403 -5.54 -7.62 -18.76
CA LYS A 403 -6.02 -8.67 -19.68
C LYS A 403 -6.50 -9.94 -18.98
N ASN A 404 -6.06 -10.18 -17.74
CA ASN A 404 -6.37 -11.37 -16.96
C ASN A 404 -7.58 -11.16 -16.04
N ILE A 405 -8.12 -9.93 -15.97
CA ILE A 405 -9.31 -9.61 -15.19
C ILE A 405 -10.52 -9.79 -16.10
N VAL A 406 -11.33 -10.77 -15.78
CA VAL A 406 -12.48 -11.21 -16.60
C VAL A 406 -13.78 -11.08 -15.80
N LEU A 407 -14.91 -11.16 -16.49
CA LEU A 407 -16.22 -11.21 -15.85
C LEU A 407 -16.39 -12.52 -15.04
N PRO A 408 -17.18 -12.53 -13.97
CA PRO A 408 -17.45 -13.76 -13.19
C PRO A 408 -18.00 -14.91 -14.02
N SER A 409 -18.68 -14.63 -15.14
CA SER A 409 -19.20 -15.64 -16.08
C SER A 409 -18.11 -16.35 -16.88
N GLU A 410 -16.95 -15.73 -17.05
CA GLU A 410 -15.81 -16.27 -17.82
C GLU A 410 -14.84 -17.10 -16.95
N LEU A 411 -15.05 -17.12 -15.61
CA LEU A 411 -14.25 -17.94 -14.71
C LEU A 411 -14.53 -19.42 -14.91
N ASP A 412 -13.46 -20.23 -14.90
CA ASP A 412 -13.54 -21.69 -15.00
C ASP A 412 -14.38 -22.28 -13.82
N ARG A 413 -15.48 -22.91 -14.16
CA ARG A 413 -16.38 -23.58 -13.21
C ARG A 413 -16.36 -25.10 -13.33
N GLU A 414 -15.69 -25.63 -14.36
CA GLU A 414 -15.67 -27.07 -14.69
C GLU A 414 -14.54 -27.79 -13.95
N THR A 415 -13.54 -27.06 -13.51
CA THR A 415 -12.44 -27.63 -12.75
C THR A 415 -12.37 -27.13 -11.32
N MET A 416 -11.64 -27.83 -10.47
CA MET A 416 -11.38 -27.45 -9.10
C MET A 416 -9.97 -27.81 -8.67
N VAL A 417 -9.48 -27.14 -7.63
CA VAL A 417 -8.22 -27.42 -6.97
C VAL A 417 -8.51 -27.96 -5.57
N PHE A 418 -8.05 -29.17 -5.27
CA PHE A 418 -8.20 -29.73 -3.93
C PHE A 418 -7.12 -29.18 -2.98
N PRO A 419 -7.43 -29.01 -1.68
CA PRO A 419 -6.39 -28.78 -0.69
C PRO A 419 -5.52 -30.04 -0.51
N LYS A 420 -4.22 -29.84 -0.26
CA LYS A 420 -3.26 -30.92 0.04
C LYS A 420 -2.60 -30.64 1.38
N ILE A 421 -2.70 -31.60 2.30
CA ILE A 421 -2.11 -31.48 3.64
C ILE A 421 -0.67 -32.01 3.62
N ASP A 422 0.26 -31.14 3.97
CA ASP A 422 1.64 -31.46 4.27
C ASP A 422 1.72 -32.00 5.71
N ARG A 423 2.01 -33.29 5.83
CA ARG A 423 1.99 -34.00 7.12
C ARG A 423 3.16 -33.58 8.02
N ASP A 424 4.26 -33.15 7.45
CA ASP A 424 5.46 -32.76 8.19
C ASP A 424 5.27 -31.40 8.87
N LYS A 425 4.45 -30.52 8.27
CA LYS A 425 4.09 -29.21 8.81
C LYS A 425 2.83 -29.24 9.68
N CYS A 426 2.04 -30.30 9.62
CA CYS A 426 0.78 -30.39 10.33
C CYS A 426 0.99 -30.70 11.81
N ILE A 427 0.59 -29.77 12.69
CA ILE A 427 0.66 -29.93 14.15
C ILE A 427 -0.58 -30.60 14.78
N GLY A 428 -1.54 -31.03 13.98
CA GLY A 428 -2.74 -31.69 14.47
C GLY A 428 -3.67 -30.82 15.33
N CYS A 429 -3.73 -29.50 15.09
CA CYS A 429 -4.53 -28.58 15.91
C CYS A 429 -6.05 -28.64 15.64
N GLY A 430 -6.49 -29.22 14.53
CA GLY A 430 -7.91 -29.41 14.18
C GLY A 430 -8.63 -28.15 13.66
N ARG A 431 -7.99 -26.96 13.57
CA ARG A 431 -8.64 -25.71 13.10
C ARG A 431 -9.27 -25.84 11.71
N CYS A 432 -8.61 -26.55 10.80
CA CYS A 432 -9.14 -26.83 9.46
C CYS A 432 -10.40 -27.70 9.48
N TYR A 433 -10.49 -28.64 10.41
CA TYR A 433 -11.69 -29.46 10.64
C TYR A 433 -12.84 -28.58 11.12
N ILE A 434 -12.65 -27.82 12.21
CA ILE A 434 -13.69 -26.94 12.77
C ILE A 434 -14.20 -25.97 11.70
N SER A 435 -13.30 -25.28 10.98
CA SER A 435 -13.70 -24.35 9.95
C SER A 435 -14.47 -25.01 8.80
N CYS A 436 -14.13 -26.25 8.46
CA CYS A 436 -14.85 -26.99 7.42
C CYS A 436 -16.17 -27.54 7.91
N ALA A 437 -16.25 -28.00 9.18
CA ALA A 437 -17.47 -28.52 9.80
C ALA A 437 -18.55 -27.44 9.95
N ASP A 438 -18.15 -26.26 10.47
CA ASP A 438 -19.09 -25.22 10.87
C ASP A 438 -19.24 -24.11 9.81
N GLY A 439 -18.18 -23.81 9.07
CA GLY A 439 -18.14 -22.70 8.11
C GLY A 439 -18.01 -23.11 6.65
N GLY A 440 -17.99 -24.40 6.34
CA GLY A 440 -17.73 -24.90 5.00
C GLY A 440 -18.66 -26.04 4.57
N HIS A 441 -18.07 -27.15 4.10
CA HIS A 441 -18.78 -28.23 3.41
C HIS A 441 -18.69 -29.59 4.12
N GLN A 442 -18.26 -29.63 5.38
CA GLN A 442 -18.12 -30.86 6.20
C GLN A 442 -17.28 -31.93 5.50
N ALA A 443 -16.27 -31.53 4.76
CA ALA A 443 -15.44 -32.36 3.91
C ALA A 443 -14.09 -32.73 4.56
N ILE A 444 -13.91 -32.46 5.86
CA ILE A 444 -12.72 -32.89 6.62
C ILE A 444 -13.18 -33.69 7.81
N THR A 445 -12.61 -34.91 7.96
CA THR A 445 -12.70 -35.70 9.21
C THR A 445 -11.45 -35.42 10.05
N PHE A 446 -11.54 -35.66 11.38
CA PHE A 446 -10.47 -35.44 12.31
C PHE A 446 -10.40 -36.56 13.34
N GLU A 447 -9.42 -37.44 13.20
CA GLU A 447 -9.21 -38.59 14.04
C GLU A 447 -7.74 -38.66 14.44
N ASP A 448 -7.42 -39.01 15.66
CA ASP A 448 -6.06 -39.11 16.19
C ASP A 448 -5.19 -37.88 15.90
N ARG A 449 -5.79 -36.68 16.03
CA ARG A 449 -5.15 -35.39 15.68
C ARG A 449 -4.70 -35.30 14.22
N LYS A 450 -5.31 -36.05 13.32
CA LYS A 450 -5.00 -36.04 11.89
C LYS A 450 -6.23 -35.62 11.08
N PRO A 451 -6.17 -34.50 10.38
CA PRO A 451 -7.24 -34.11 9.45
C PRO A 451 -7.15 -34.92 8.15
N HIS A 452 -8.30 -35.43 7.66
CA HIS A 452 -8.42 -36.12 6.37
C HIS A 452 -9.47 -35.43 5.50
N ILE A 453 -9.16 -35.23 4.21
CA ILE A 453 -10.05 -34.60 3.25
C ILE A 453 -10.90 -35.67 2.57
N VAL A 454 -12.21 -35.53 2.67
CA VAL A 454 -13.19 -36.37 1.98
C VAL A 454 -13.45 -35.75 0.61
N GLY A 455 -12.80 -36.26 -0.44
CA GLY A 455 -12.80 -35.69 -1.79
C GLY A 455 -14.21 -35.53 -2.38
N THR A 456 -15.12 -36.46 -2.12
CA THR A 456 -16.52 -36.42 -2.62
C THR A 456 -17.36 -35.29 -1.99
N LYS A 457 -16.97 -34.79 -0.84
CA LYS A 457 -17.63 -33.67 -0.15
C LYS A 457 -16.92 -32.32 -0.37
N CYS A 458 -15.63 -32.36 -0.72
CA CYS A 458 -14.82 -31.16 -0.87
C CYS A 458 -15.18 -30.42 -2.16
N VAL A 459 -15.45 -29.13 -2.04
CA VAL A 459 -15.74 -28.22 -3.18
C VAL A 459 -14.55 -27.34 -3.56
N GLY A 460 -13.37 -27.53 -2.95
CA GLY A 460 -12.17 -26.74 -3.25
C GLY A 460 -12.22 -25.28 -2.80
N CYS A 461 -13.00 -24.93 -1.77
CA CYS A 461 -13.12 -23.54 -1.28
C CYS A 461 -11.86 -23.01 -0.58
N HIS A 462 -10.94 -23.87 -0.16
CA HIS A 462 -9.68 -23.55 0.52
C HIS A 462 -9.80 -22.78 1.85
N LEU A 463 -10.96 -22.70 2.50
CA LEU A 463 -11.08 -22.09 3.83
C LEU A 463 -10.12 -22.75 4.84
N CYS A 464 -9.97 -24.08 4.77
CA CYS A 464 -9.02 -24.83 5.59
C CYS A 464 -7.56 -24.35 5.46
N ARG A 465 -7.14 -23.88 4.28
CA ARG A 465 -5.82 -23.30 4.03
C ARG A 465 -5.67 -21.96 4.73
N LEU A 466 -6.68 -21.10 4.67
CA LEU A 466 -6.63 -19.75 5.25
C LEU A 466 -6.54 -19.77 6.78
N VAL A 467 -7.12 -20.78 7.43
CA VAL A 467 -7.12 -20.90 8.89
C VAL A 467 -5.97 -21.76 9.45
N CYS A 468 -5.14 -22.34 8.57
CA CYS A 468 -4.04 -23.18 9.01
C CYS A 468 -2.88 -22.36 9.59
N PRO A 469 -2.57 -22.49 10.91
CA PRO A 469 -1.56 -21.64 11.54
C PRO A 469 -0.12 -21.93 11.10
N THR A 470 0.14 -23.12 10.56
CA THR A 470 1.48 -23.53 10.13
C THR A 470 1.64 -23.53 8.60
N GLY A 471 0.60 -23.12 7.85
CA GLY A 471 0.65 -23.19 6.39
C GLY A 471 0.77 -24.61 5.84
N ALA A 472 0.42 -25.64 6.65
CA ALA A 472 0.49 -27.05 6.26
C ALA A 472 -0.48 -27.46 5.14
N ILE A 473 -1.42 -26.59 4.74
CA ILE A 473 -2.40 -26.90 3.70
C ILE A 473 -2.06 -26.09 2.44
N GLY A 474 -1.54 -26.82 1.45
CA GLY A 474 -1.25 -26.31 0.11
C GLY A 474 -2.37 -26.60 -0.90
N GLN A 475 -2.05 -26.45 -2.17
CA GLN A 475 -2.91 -26.75 -3.31
C GLN A 475 -2.41 -28.00 -4.04
N ALA A 476 -3.33 -28.90 -4.39
CA ALA A 476 -3.05 -29.99 -5.32
C ALA A 476 -3.16 -29.50 -6.77
N LYS A 477 -2.94 -30.38 -7.74
CA LYS A 477 -3.19 -30.08 -9.16
C LYS A 477 -4.68 -29.81 -9.41
N ARG A 478 -4.96 -28.95 -10.37
CA ARG A 478 -6.32 -28.70 -10.87
C ARG A 478 -6.87 -29.96 -11.53
N MET A 479 -8.11 -30.31 -11.25
CA MET A 479 -8.78 -31.51 -11.75
C MET A 479 -10.22 -31.17 -12.18
N PRO A 480 -10.83 -31.93 -13.10
CA PRO A 480 -12.26 -31.79 -13.38
C PRO A 480 -13.09 -31.94 -12.11
N LYS A 481 -14.18 -31.20 -12.00
CA LYS A 481 -15.13 -31.38 -10.90
C LYS A 481 -15.75 -32.78 -11.02
N ILE A 482 -15.88 -33.44 -9.87
CA ILE A 482 -16.65 -34.68 -9.80
C ILE A 482 -18.13 -34.28 -9.90
N THR A 483 -18.77 -34.55 -11.01
CA THR A 483 -20.23 -34.45 -11.15
C THR A 483 -20.88 -35.36 -10.11
N LYS A 484 -21.71 -34.75 -9.26
CA LYS A 484 -22.51 -35.49 -8.28
C LYS A 484 -23.64 -36.21 -8.98
#